data_c2547363c89241a64a05d299e02d1ac4
#
_entry.id   c2547363c89241a64a05d299e02d1ac4
#
_cell.length_a   1.000
_cell.length_b   1.000
_cell.length_c   1.000
_cell.angle_alpha   90.00
_cell.angle_beta   90.00
_cell.angle_gamma   90.00
#
_symmetry.space_group_name_H-M   'P 1'
#
loop_
_entity.id
_entity.type
_entity.pdbx_description
1 polymer ?
#
loop_
_entity_poly.entity_id
_entity_poly.type
_entity_poly.pdbx_seq_one_letter_code
_entity_poly.pdbx_strand_id
1 'polypeptide(L)'
;MPDTHVVTNQVPPLTDHNPASSPVLVEALIREGGHWALDEVNELGAISGGAQAQRWGELADRNVPILHTHDRYGHRVDEVEFDPAYHELMRTAIAHGLHAAPWADDRPGAHVVRAAKMSVWTPEPGHVCPISMTYAVVPALRHNPELAALYEPLLTSREYDPELKLATTKVGITAGMSMTEKQGGSDVRAGTTEATPNGDGSYTLVGHKWFTSAPMCDIFLVLAQAPSGLSCFLLPRILPDGSRNRMRIQRLKDKLGNHANASSEIEYDGAVAWLVGEEGRGVPTIIEMVNLTRLDCTLGSATSMRSGLTRAIHHAQHRKAFGAYLIDQPLMRNVLADLAVEAEAATIVAMRMAGATDGAVRGDERETLLRRIGLAASKYWVCKRATPHAGEAMECLGGNGYAEESGMPRLYREAPLMGIWEGSGNVSALDTLRAMATRPECVEVLFDELAITVGHDPRLDAHVQRLRDDLADLETIEYRARKVAEDISLALQGSLLVRHGHPAVAEAFLATRMGGQWGGAFGTLPTGLDLAPILERCMVKG
;
A
#
# COMPACT_ATOMS: atom_id res chain seq x y z
N MET A 1 -31.44 8.70 -28.02
CA MET A 1 -32.20 8.79 -26.75
C MET A 1 -33.02 7.52 -26.62
N PRO A 2 -33.30 7.02 -25.41
CA PRO A 2 -34.21 5.89 -25.25
C PRO A 2 -35.59 6.23 -25.84
N ASP A 3 -36.23 5.29 -26.53
CA ASP A 3 -37.50 5.53 -27.23
C ASP A 3 -38.73 5.41 -26.30
N THR A 4 -38.53 4.91 -25.06
CA THR A 4 -39.64 4.61 -24.16
C THR A 4 -39.81 5.60 -23.00
N HIS A 5 -38.76 6.38 -22.68
CA HIS A 5 -38.77 7.29 -21.53
C HIS A 5 -37.76 8.43 -21.65
N VAL A 6 -37.93 9.44 -20.82
CA VAL A 6 -36.95 10.53 -20.65
C VAL A 6 -35.96 10.13 -19.57
N VAL A 7 -34.67 10.20 -19.85
CA VAL A 7 -33.61 9.94 -18.87
C VAL A 7 -33.50 11.11 -17.91
N THR A 8 -33.71 10.87 -16.63
CA THR A 8 -33.65 11.89 -15.57
C THR A 8 -32.89 11.37 -14.36
N ASN A 9 -32.45 12.28 -13.48
CA ASN A 9 -31.85 11.95 -12.17
C ASN A 9 -30.64 11.01 -12.28
N GLN A 10 -29.84 11.13 -13.35
CA GLN A 10 -28.60 10.39 -13.52
C GLN A 10 -27.42 11.20 -12.98
N VAL A 11 -26.48 10.49 -12.37
CA VAL A 11 -25.24 11.08 -11.87
C VAL A 11 -24.26 11.19 -13.05
N PRO A 12 -23.63 12.35 -13.29
CA PRO A 12 -22.62 12.50 -14.33
C PRO A 12 -21.39 11.64 -13.97
N PRO A 13 -20.59 11.22 -14.95
CA PRO A 13 -19.31 10.58 -14.67
C PRO A 13 -18.43 11.48 -13.77
N LEU A 14 -17.71 10.87 -12.84
CA LEU A 14 -16.69 11.56 -12.07
C LEU A 14 -15.43 11.65 -12.93
N THR A 15 -15.27 12.77 -13.64
CA THR A 15 -14.12 13.06 -14.50
C THR A 15 -13.37 14.29 -13.99
N ASP A 16 -12.07 14.33 -14.27
CA ASP A 16 -11.19 15.47 -13.95
C ASP A 16 -11.14 15.85 -12.45
N HIS A 17 -11.55 14.94 -11.58
CA HIS A 17 -11.38 15.13 -10.14
C HIS A 17 -9.91 14.90 -9.74
N ASN A 18 -9.27 15.94 -9.21
CA ASN A 18 -7.88 15.86 -8.76
C ASN A 18 -7.79 15.30 -7.33
N PRO A 19 -7.28 14.06 -7.10
CA PRO A 19 -7.12 13.48 -5.77
C PRO A 19 -6.18 14.28 -4.85
N ALA A 20 -5.31 15.13 -5.40
CA ALA A 20 -4.43 16.00 -4.63
C ALA A 20 -5.16 17.18 -3.97
N SER A 21 -6.42 17.44 -4.33
CA SER A 21 -7.25 18.46 -3.68
C SER A 21 -7.73 18.08 -2.28
N SER A 22 -7.44 16.85 -1.82
CA SER A 22 -7.79 16.38 -0.47
C SER A 22 -7.08 17.17 0.62
N PRO A 23 -7.79 17.92 1.49
CA PRO A 23 -7.15 18.76 2.51
C PRO A 23 -6.23 17.98 3.44
N VAL A 24 -6.67 16.82 3.94
CA VAL A 24 -5.87 15.99 4.86
C VAL A 24 -4.55 15.54 4.23
N LEU A 25 -4.52 15.27 2.92
CA LEU A 25 -3.30 14.86 2.23
C LEU A 25 -2.33 16.03 2.06
N VAL A 26 -2.84 17.21 1.68
CA VAL A 26 -2.04 18.44 1.54
C VAL A 26 -1.46 18.86 2.89
N GLU A 27 -2.29 18.90 3.93
CA GLU A 27 -1.90 19.24 5.30
C GLU A 27 -0.80 18.27 5.80
N ALA A 28 -0.97 16.98 5.55
CA ALA A 28 0.00 15.96 5.95
C ALA A 28 1.32 16.06 5.15
N LEU A 29 1.26 16.29 3.83
CA LEU A 29 2.45 16.49 2.98
C LEU A 29 3.29 17.67 3.48
N ILE A 30 2.65 18.79 3.81
CA ILE A 30 3.31 19.98 4.35
C ILE A 30 3.94 19.68 5.71
N ARG A 31 3.18 19.09 6.62
CA ARG A 31 3.60 18.76 7.99
C ARG A 31 4.81 17.84 8.04
N GLU A 32 4.83 16.82 7.19
CA GLU A 32 5.90 15.82 7.16
C GLU A 32 7.11 16.25 6.28
N GLY A 33 7.16 17.52 5.83
CA GLY A 33 8.33 18.10 5.16
C GLY A 33 8.35 18.00 3.63
N GLY A 34 7.25 17.58 3.00
CA GLY A 34 7.15 17.46 1.53
C GLY A 34 6.60 18.71 0.83
N HIS A 35 6.48 19.85 1.51
CA HIS A 35 5.86 21.09 0.99
C HIS A 35 6.48 21.59 -0.32
N TRP A 36 7.74 21.32 -0.57
CA TRP A 36 8.48 21.73 -1.76
C TRP A 36 8.00 21.04 -3.06
N ALA A 37 7.20 19.98 -2.95
CA ALA A 37 6.70 19.21 -4.10
C ALA A 37 5.17 19.32 -4.28
N LEU A 38 4.51 20.31 -3.67
CA LEU A 38 3.06 20.51 -3.79
C LEU A 38 2.61 20.57 -5.25
N ASP A 39 3.33 21.31 -6.10
CA ASP A 39 3.01 21.45 -7.52
C ASP A 39 3.14 20.12 -8.26
N GLU A 40 4.19 19.34 -8.00
CA GLU A 40 4.40 18.02 -8.62
C GLU A 40 3.30 17.01 -8.20
N VAL A 41 2.88 17.03 -6.93
CA VAL A 41 1.80 16.17 -6.43
C VAL A 41 0.46 16.60 -7.03
N ASN A 42 0.22 17.90 -7.16
CA ASN A 42 -1.00 18.44 -7.78
C ASN A 42 -1.06 18.11 -9.27
N GLU A 43 0.03 18.23 -10.02
CA GLU A 43 0.12 17.85 -11.43
C GLU A 43 -0.19 16.37 -11.63
N LEU A 44 0.45 15.50 -10.85
CA LEU A 44 0.19 14.06 -10.93
C LEU A 44 -1.26 13.72 -10.55
N GLY A 45 -1.82 14.39 -9.55
CA GLY A 45 -3.22 14.25 -9.18
C GLY A 45 -4.17 14.64 -10.32
N ALA A 46 -3.89 15.71 -11.04
CA ALA A 46 -4.67 16.12 -12.21
C ALA A 46 -4.59 15.08 -13.35
N ILE A 47 -3.38 14.54 -13.61
CA ILE A 47 -3.22 13.44 -14.58
C ILE A 47 -4.02 12.20 -14.12
N SER A 48 -3.91 11.84 -12.85
CA SER A 48 -4.58 10.68 -12.26
C SER A 48 -6.10 10.74 -12.37
N GLY A 49 -6.69 11.91 -12.07
CA GLY A 49 -8.14 12.13 -12.16
C GLY A 49 -8.66 12.34 -13.58
N GLY A 50 -7.76 12.56 -14.54
CA GLY A 50 -8.12 12.82 -15.93
C GLY A 50 -8.70 11.58 -16.64
N ALA A 51 -9.60 11.81 -17.59
CA ALA A 51 -10.31 10.75 -18.32
C ALA A 51 -9.37 9.71 -18.96
N GLN A 52 -8.21 10.15 -19.45
CA GLN A 52 -7.24 9.26 -20.09
C GLN A 52 -6.63 8.24 -19.12
N ALA A 53 -6.14 8.68 -17.95
CA ALA A 53 -5.54 7.80 -16.97
C ALA A 53 -6.58 6.84 -16.35
N GLN A 54 -7.81 7.33 -16.10
CA GLN A 54 -8.92 6.48 -15.66
C GLN A 54 -9.25 5.41 -16.71
N ARG A 55 -9.24 5.77 -18.01
CA ARG A 55 -9.44 4.81 -19.09
C ARG A 55 -8.32 3.76 -19.16
N TRP A 56 -7.06 4.15 -18.96
CA TRP A 56 -5.97 3.17 -18.86
C TRP A 56 -6.21 2.19 -17.71
N GLY A 57 -6.64 2.68 -16.55
CA GLY A 57 -6.95 1.83 -15.41
C GLY A 57 -8.06 0.82 -15.69
N GLU A 58 -9.13 1.23 -16.39
CA GLU A 58 -10.21 0.32 -16.80
C GLU A 58 -9.74 -0.75 -17.78
N LEU A 59 -8.91 -0.38 -18.77
CA LEU A 59 -8.41 -1.31 -19.77
C LEU A 59 -7.43 -2.32 -19.15
N ALA A 60 -6.52 -1.87 -18.31
CA ALA A 60 -5.55 -2.73 -17.64
C ALA A 60 -6.21 -3.73 -16.68
N ASP A 61 -7.27 -3.33 -15.95
CA ASP A 61 -8.03 -4.24 -15.08
C ASP A 61 -8.86 -5.26 -15.88
N ARG A 62 -9.48 -4.81 -16.98
CA ARG A 62 -10.35 -5.66 -17.81
C ARG A 62 -9.58 -6.66 -18.65
N ASN A 63 -8.46 -6.23 -19.23
CA ASN A 63 -7.62 -7.04 -20.10
C ASN A 63 -6.46 -7.62 -19.29
N VAL A 64 -6.76 -8.72 -18.58
CA VAL A 64 -5.81 -9.39 -17.69
C VAL A 64 -4.55 -9.84 -18.42
N PRO A 65 -3.38 -9.86 -17.75
CA PRO A 65 -2.13 -10.34 -18.35
C PRO A 65 -2.22 -11.76 -18.87
N ILE A 66 -1.58 -12.04 -20.01
CA ILE A 66 -1.56 -13.34 -20.68
C ILE A 66 -0.15 -13.93 -20.61
N LEU A 67 -0.03 -15.16 -20.12
CA LEU A 67 1.23 -15.89 -20.06
C LEU A 67 1.49 -16.67 -21.35
N HIS A 68 2.62 -16.42 -21.97
CA HIS A 68 3.19 -17.21 -23.05
C HIS A 68 4.37 -18.03 -22.52
N THR A 69 4.15 -19.31 -22.27
CA THR A 69 5.20 -20.21 -21.74
C THR A 69 6.17 -20.68 -22.82
N HIS A 70 5.70 -20.85 -24.04
CA HIS A 70 6.49 -21.33 -25.18
C HIS A 70 6.18 -20.53 -26.44
N ASP A 71 7.18 -20.42 -27.29
CA ASP A 71 7.01 -19.90 -28.65
C ASP A 71 6.37 -20.94 -29.59
N ARG A 72 6.12 -20.55 -30.86
CA ARG A 72 5.54 -21.44 -31.89
C ARG A 72 6.40 -22.66 -32.24
N TYR A 73 7.66 -22.67 -31.84
CA TYR A 73 8.62 -23.74 -32.10
C TYR A 73 8.83 -24.65 -30.89
N GLY A 74 8.18 -24.37 -29.77
CA GLY A 74 8.30 -25.14 -28.54
C GLY A 74 9.46 -24.70 -27.64
N HIS A 75 10.15 -23.60 -27.94
CA HIS A 75 11.14 -23.03 -27.01
C HIS A 75 10.44 -22.31 -25.88
N ARG A 76 10.94 -22.54 -24.65
CA ARG A 76 10.39 -21.89 -23.47
C ARG A 76 10.80 -20.42 -23.44
N VAL A 77 9.78 -19.52 -23.33
CA VAL A 77 9.99 -18.06 -23.34
C VAL A 77 9.55 -17.39 -22.02
N ASP A 78 8.54 -17.92 -21.35
CA ASP A 78 8.01 -17.41 -20.07
C ASP A 78 7.81 -15.89 -20.09
N GLU A 79 7.08 -15.40 -21.09
CA GLU A 79 6.75 -13.98 -21.26
C GLU A 79 5.31 -13.70 -20.86
N VAL A 80 5.07 -12.53 -20.30
CA VAL A 80 3.73 -12.04 -19.97
C VAL A 80 3.41 -10.86 -20.85
N GLU A 81 2.33 -10.97 -21.60
CA GLU A 81 1.77 -9.90 -22.40
C GLU A 81 0.80 -9.08 -21.53
N PHE A 82 0.98 -7.77 -21.51
CA PHE A 82 0.10 -6.82 -20.85
C PHE A 82 -0.64 -5.96 -21.87
N ASP A 83 -1.84 -5.48 -21.50
CA ASP A 83 -2.52 -4.45 -22.27
C ASP A 83 -1.62 -3.19 -22.42
N PRO A 84 -1.59 -2.52 -23.58
CA PRO A 84 -0.84 -1.28 -23.75
C PRO A 84 -1.12 -0.22 -22.67
N ALA A 85 -2.35 -0.17 -22.14
CA ALA A 85 -2.72 0.74 -21.06
C ALA A 85 -1.94 0.48 -19.77
N TYR A 86 -1.59 -0.77 -19.46
CA TYR A 86 -0.72 -1.10 -18.33
C TYR A 86 0.65 -0.44 -18.47
N HIS A 87 1.23 -0.47 -19.67
CA HIS A 87 2.53 0.14 -19.93
C HIS A 87 2.49 1.67 -19.82
N GLU A 88 1.37 2.31 -20.18
CA GLU A 88 1.20 3.75 -19.98
C GLU A 88 1.05 4.12 -18.50
N LEU A 89 0.36 3.30 -17.70
CA LEU A 89 0.30 3.46 -16.25
C LEU A 89 1.70 3.34 -15.63
N MET A 90 2.48 2.31 -16.01
CA MET A 90 3.85 2.10 -15.53
C MET A 90 4.77 3.26 -15.92
N ARG A 91 4.71 3.70 -17.17
CA ARG A 91 5.51 4.81 -17.68
C ARG A 91 5.26 6.10 -16.90
N THR A 92 3.99 6.41 -16.69
CA THR A 92 3.59 7.62 -15.94
C THR A 92 4.03 7.52 -14.49
N ALA A 93 3.79 6.40 -13.82
CA ALA A 93 4.20 6.20 -12.42
C ALA A 93 5.73 6.32 -12.23
N ILE A 94 6.52 5.71 -13.12
CA ILE A 94 7.99 5.77 -13.07
C ILE A 94 8.51 7.18 -13.38
N ALA A 95 7.97 7.84 -14.41
CA ALA A 95 8.36 9.21 -14.78
C ALA A 95 8.13 10.21 -13.64
N HIS A 96 7.05 10.05 -12.88
CA HIS A 96 6.76 10.87 -11.71
C HIS A 96 7.44 10.39 -10.41
N GLY A 97 8.27 9.34 -10.47
CA GLY A 97 9.12 8.90 -9.36
C GLY A 97 8.40 8.16 -8.23
N LEU A 98 7.32 7.42 -8.53
CA LEU A 98 6.58 6.63 -7.55
C LEU A 98 7.34 5.38 -7.08
N HIS A 99 8.32 4.93 -7.86
CA HIS A 99 9.22 3.82 -7.58
C HIS A 99 10.42 4.26 -6.73
N ALA A 100 11.61 3.76 -6.99
CA ALA A 100 12.82 3.98 -6.19
C ALA A 100 13.43 5.41 -6.29
N ALA A 101 12.84 6.34 -7.04
CA ALA A 101 13.40 7.69 -7.23
C ALA A 101 13.79 8.43 -5.93
N PRO A 102 13.07 8.34 -4.79
CA PRO A 102 13.46 9.05 -3.56
C PRO A 102 14.78 8.56 -2.96
N TRP A 103 15.28 7.38 -3.32
CA TRP A 103 16.58 6.90 -2.86
C TRP A 103 17.77 7.63 -3.50
N ALA A 104 17.54 8.31 -4.63
CA ALA A 104 18.50 9.20 -5.29
C ALA A 104 18.23 10.68 -5.02
N ASP A 105 17.35 11.03 -4.08
CA ASP A 105 16.96 12.39 -3.72
C ASP A 105 17.32 12.69 -2.26
N ASP A 106 18.33 13.51 -2.04
CA ASP A 106 18.83 13.85 -0.70
C ASP A 106 17.96 14.89 0.04
N ARG A 107 16.92 15.43 -0.60
CA ARG A 107 16.06 16.43 0.03
C ARG A 107 15.26 15.83 1.19
N PRO A 108 15.19 16.50 2.35
CA PRO A 108 14.26 16.11 3.41
C PRO A 108 12.83 16.03 2.90
N GLY A 109 12.11 14.97 3.29
CA GLY A 109 10.75 14.73 2.85
C GLY A 109 10.63 14.01 1.48
N ALA A 110 11.72 13.57 0.85
CA ALA A 110 11.66 12.88 -0.44
C ALA A 110 10.77 11.62 -0.40
N HIS A 111 10.86 10.83 0.68
CA HIS A 111 10.01 9.65 0.88
C HIS A 111 8.56 10.04 1.21
N VAL A 112 8.33 11.17 1.87
CA VAL A 112 6.98 11.73 2.11
C VAL A 112 6.34 12.18 0.79
N VAL A 113 7.09 12.84 -0.08
CA VAL A 113 6.63 13.24 -1.42
C VAL A 113 6.25 12.02 -2.25
N ARG A 114 7.07 10.97 -2.23
CA ARG A 114 6.74 9.71 -2.90
C ARG A 114 5.45 9.12 -2.33
N ALA A 115 5.26 9.10 -1.02
CA ALA A 115 4.04 8.61 -0.38
C ALA A 115 2.80 9.42 -0.78
N ALA A 116 2.92 10.75 -0.87
CA ALA A 116 1.84 11.60 -1.37
C ALA A 116 1.53 11.32 -2.84
N LYS A 117 2.55 11.16 -3.71
CA LYS A 117 2.38 10.77 -5.11
C LYS A 117 1.70 9.41 -5.25
N MET A 118 2.08 8.41 -4.45
CA MET A 118 1.37 7.12 -4.37
C MET A 118 -0.10 7.28 -3.96
N SER A 119 -0.38 8.23 -3.08
CA SER A 119 -1.73 8.50 -2.56
C SER A 119 -2.62 9.26 -3.54
N VAL A 120 -2.08 9.93 -4.54
CA VAL A 120 -2.87 10.60 -5.60
C VAL A 120 -2.93 9.80 -6.90
N TRP A 121 -2.10 8.78 -7.07
CA TRP A 121 -2.10 7.93 -8.25
C TRP A 121 -3.11 6.79 -8.10
N THR A 122 -4.33 7.00 -8.59
CA THR A 122 -5.51 6.16 -8.30
C THR A 122 -6.12 5.41 -9.50
N PRO A 123 -5.58 5.46 -10.74
CA PRO A 123 -6.27 4.88 -11.89
C PRO A 123 -6.48 3.37 -11.79
N GLU A 124 -5.48 2.62 -11.30
CA GLU A 124 -5.54 1.17 -11.17
C GLU A 124 -4.45 0.70 -10.17
N PRO A 125 -4.77 -0.09 -9.14
CA PRO A 125 -3.79 -0.45 -8.10
C PRO A 125 -2.89 -1.65 -8.45
N GLY A 126 -3.21 -2.48 -9.45
CA GLY A 126 -2.42 -3.67 -9.77
C GLY A 126 -1.01 -3.37 -10.30
N HIS A 127 -0.87 -2.36 -11.18
CA HIS A 127 0.44 -1.93 -11.68
C HIS A 127 1.31 -1.28 -10.60
N VAL A 128 0.73 -0.86 -9.49
CA VAL A 128 1.46 -0.27 -8.35
C VAL A 128 2.29 -1.31 -7.61
N CYS A 129 1.99 -2.61 -7.74
CA CYS A 129 2.75 -3.68 -7.08
C CYS A 129 4.24 -3.69 -7.47
N PRO A 130 4.65 -3.77 -8.76
CA PRO A 130 6.06 -3.66 -9.14
C PRO A 130 6.67 -2.29 -8.80
N ILE A 131 5.90 -1.21 -8.82
CA ILE A 131 6.34 0.11 -8.38
C ILE A 131 6.74 0.09 -6.89
N SER A 132 5.90 -0.49 -6.04
CA SER A 132 6.15 -0.66 -4.60
C SER A 132 7.36 -1.56 -4.33
N MET A 133 7.47 -2.70 -5.01
CA MET A 133 8.61 -3.60 -4.86
C MET A 133 9.92 -2.95 -5.31
N THR A 134 9.92 -2.20 -6.41
CA THR A 134 11.09 -1.46 -6.90
C THR A 134 11.54 -0.37 -5.92
N TYR A 135 10.60 0.31 -5.24
CA TYR A 135 10.93 1.22 -4.14
C TYR A 135 11.59 0.49 -2.96
N ALA A 136 11.00 -0.62 -2.59
CA ALA A 136 11.30 -1.30 -1.35
C ALA A 136 12.62 -2.12 -1.40
N VAL A 137 13.07 -2.53 -2.60
CA VAL A 137 14.25 -3.39 -2.76
C VAL A 137 15.56 -2.72 -2.38
N VAL A 138 15.66 -1.40 -2.51
CA VAL A 138 16.93 -0.65 -2.42
C VAL A 138 17.67 -0.86 -1.09
N PRO A 139 17.07 -0.66 0.10
CA PRO A 139 17.80 -0.85 1.34
C PRO A 139 18.27 -2.30 1.54
N ALA A 140 17.46 -3.28 1.16
CA ALA A 140 17.87 -4.68 1.23
C ALA A 140 19.04 -4.98 0.27
N LEU A 141 19.02 -4.42 -0.94
CA LEU A 141 20.08 -4.58 -1.94
C LEU A 141 21.41 -4.00 -1.47
N ARG A 142 21.40 -2.91 -0.70
CA ARG A 142 22.59 -2.25 -0.14
C ARG A 142 23.41 -3.13 0.81
N HIS A 143 22.85 -4.27 1.28
CA HIS A 143 23.62 -5.29 1.99
C HIS A 143 24.61 -6.07 1.11
N ASN A 144 24.57 -5.86 -0.22
CA ASN A 144 25.61 -6.25 -1.15
C ASN A 144 26.03 -5.01 -1.97
N PRO A 145 27.14 -4.31 -1.59
CA PRO A 145 27.54 -3.06 -2.21
C PRO A 145 27.83 -3.16 -3.72
N GLU A 146 28.33 -4.30 -4.20
CA GLU A 146 28.63 -4.50 -5.62
C GLU A 146 27.35 -4.57 -6.45
N LEU A 147 26.35 -5.35 -5.97
CA LEU A 147 25.05 -5.45 -6.61
C LEU A 147 24.28 -4.12 -6.52
N ALA A 148 24.39 -3.42 -5.38
CA ALA A 148 23.79 -2.10 -5.21
C ALA A 148 24.38 -1.09 -6.21
N ALA A 149 25.70 -1.01 -6.32
CA ALA A 149 26.37 -0.12 -7.28
C ALA A 149 25.95 -0.40 -8.73
N LEU A 150 25.66 -1.67 -9.06
CA LEU A 150 25.25 -2.06 -10.40
C LEU A 150 23.79 -1.71 -10.71
N TYR A 151 22.86 -1.97 -9.76
CA TYR A 151 21.43 -1.94 -10.04
C TYR A 151 20.71 -0.71 -9.49
N GLU A 152 21.17 -0.09 -8.40
CA GLU A 152 20.47 1.05 -7.78
C GLU A 152 20.32 2.25 -8.73
N PRO A 153 21.33 2.64 -9.54
CA PRO A 153 21.16 3.72 -10.53
C PRO A 153 20.06 3.44 -11.56
N LEU A 154 19.87 2.16 -11.92
CA LEU A 154 18.84 1.74 -12.87
C LEU A 154 17.45 1.65 -12.21
N LEU A 155 17.40 1.24 -10.93
CA LEU A 155 16.16 1.20 -10.14
C LEU A 155 15.61 2.60 -9.86
N THR A 156 16.50 3.60 -9.71
CA THR A 156 16.12 4.99 -9.42
C THR A 156 15.86 5.83 -10.67
N SER A 157 16.18 5.30 -11.85
CA SER A 157 15.94 5.96 -13.15
C SER A 157 14.44 6.19 -13.38
N ARG A 158 14.08 7.38 -13.85
CA ARG A 158 12.69 7.74 -14.18
C ARG A 158 12.25 7.33 -15.59
N GLU A 159 12.95 6.40 -16.19
CA GLU A 159 12.63 5.85 -17.50
C GLU A 159 12.13 4.43 -17.39
N TYR A 160 11.04 4.12 -18.08
CA TYR A 160 10.42 2.79 -18.10
C TYR A 160 10.79 2.04 -19.37
N ASP A 161 11.46 0.91 -19.22
CA ASP A 161 11.82 0.00 -20.30
C ASP A 161 11.16 -1.37 -20.07
N PRO A 162 10.09 -1.73 -20.80
CA PRO A 162 9.36 -2.99 -20.61
C PRO A 162 10.04 -4.21 -21.25
N GLU A 163 11.10 -4.02 -22.05
CA GLU A 163 11.72 -5.12 -22.78
C GLU A 163 12.39 -6.13 -21.84
N LEU A 164 12.23 -7.41 -22.13
CA LEU A 164 12.94 -8.49 -21.44
C LEU A 164 14.33 -8.67 -22.06
N LYS A 165 15.30 -7.95 -21.52
CA LYS A 165 16.71 -7.99 -21.93
C LYS A 165 17.63 -7.87 -20.72
N LEU A 166 18.93 -7.95 -20.91
CA LEU A 166 19.91 -7.83 -19.85
C LEU A 166 19.71 -6.49 -19.09
N ALA A 167 19.47 -6.56 -17.80
CA ALA A 167 19.12 -5.41 -16.96
C ALA A 167 20.12 -4.25 -17.07
N THR A 168 21.41 -4.55 -17.14
CA THR A 168 22.49 -3.54 -17.26
C THR A 168 22.55 -2.82 -18.61
N THR A 169 21.77 -3.24 -19.59
CA THR A 169 21.65 -2.57 -20.91
C THR A 169 20.39 -1.71 -21.02
N LYS A 170 19.57 -1.68 -19.96
CA LYS A 170 18.32 -0.92 -19.91
C LYS A 170 18.55 0.50 -19.39
N VAL A 171 17.62 1.39 -19.72
CA VAL A 171 17.61 2.79 -19.20
C VAL A 171 16.99 2.87 -17.80
N GLY A 172 16.17 1.90 -17.44
CA GLY A 172 15.56 1.74 -16.13
C GLY A 172 15.06 0.31 -15.95
N ILE A 173 15.03 -0.16 -14.72
CA ILE A 173 14.63 -1.52 -14.37
C ILE A 173 13.60 -1.54 -13.25
N THR A 174 12.91 -2.67 -13.12
CA THR A 174 11.99 -2.97 -12.02
C THR A 174 12.47 -4.17 -11.20
N ALA A 175 12.09 -4.20 -9.93
CA ALA A 175 12.41 -5.29 -9.03
C ALA A 175 11.16 -5.95 -8.46
N GLY A 176 11.27 -7.24 -8.20
CA GLY A 176 10.26 -8.04 -7.52
C GLY A 176 10.81 -8.72 -6.28
N MET A 177 9.93 -9.44 -5.56
CA MET A 177 10.33 -10.31 -4.48
C MET A 177 9.55 -11.62 -4.50
N SER A 178 10.16 -12.69 -4.00
CA SER A 178 9.60 -14.02 -4.07
C SER A 178 9.96 -14.83 -2.82
N MET A 179 9.01 -14.92 -1.86
CA MET A 179 9.25 -15.55 -0.55
C MET A 179 8.36 -16.77 -0.32
N THR A 180 7.04 -16.60 -0.54
CA THR A 180 6.03 -17.60 -0.21
C THR A 180 6.15 -18.85 -1.05
N GLU A 181 6.13 -20.01 -0.41
CA GLU A 181 6.06 -21.34 -1.04
C GLU A 181 4.69 -22.00 -0.80
N LYS A 182 4.46 -23.20 -1.35
CA LYS A 182 3.16 -23.89 -1.26
C LYS A 182 2.73 -24.20 0.18
N GLN A 183 3.67 -24.45 1.11
CA GLN A 183 3.38 -24.69 2.51
C GLN A 183 2.92 -23.43 3.26
N GLY A 184 3.14 -22.23 2.72
CA GLY A 184 2.67 -20.98 3.30
C GLY A 184 3.70 -19.86 3.30
N GLY A 185 3.24 -18.62 3.53
CA GLY A 185 4.07 -17.42 3.58
C GLY A 185 4.26 -16.84 4.98
N SER A 186 3.45 -17.26 5.97
CA SER A 186 3.57 -16.76 7.35
C SER A 186 4.80 -17.30 8.06
N ASP A 187 5.19 -18.55 7.78
CA ASP A 187 6.43 -19.18 8.25
C ASP A 187 7.39 -19.40 7.07
N VAL A 188 8.03 -18.32 6.63
CA VAL A 188 8.99 -18.36 5.51
C VAL A 188 10.24 -19.20 5.83
N ARG A 189 10.51 -19.49 7.11
CA ARG A 189 11.65 -20.32 7.52
C ARG A 189 11.45 -21.79 7.18
N ALA A 190 10.20 -22.23 7.04
CA ALA A 190 9.84 -23.56 6.59
C ALA A 190 9.97 -23.73 5.05
N GLY A 191 10.48 -22.71 4.34
CA GLY A 191 10.73 -22.78 2.90
C GLY A 191 11.72 -23.88 2.55
N THR A 192 11.48 -24.54 1.41
CA THR A 192 12.23 -25.71 0.91
C THR A 192 13.04 -25.43 -0.36
N THR A 193 12.94 -24.23 -0.92
CA THR A 193 13.82 -23.83 -2.02
C THR A 193 15.26 -23.83 -1.56
N GLU A 194 16.13 -24.57 -2.26
CA GLU A 194 17.54 -24.74 -1.93
C GLU A 194 18.44 -23.82 -2.77
N ALA A 195 19.55 -23.39 -2.18
CA ALA A 195 20.60 -22.63 -2.84
C ALA A 195 21.95 -23.30 -2.62
N THR A 196 22.57 -23.77 -3.69
CA THR A 196 23.89 -24.44 -3.68
C THR A 196 24.96 -23.50 -4.22
N PRO A 197 26.06 -23.23 -3.49
CA PRO A 197 27.15 -22.38 -3.99
C PRO A 197 27.89 -23.02 -5.17
N ASN A 198 28.20 -22.22 -6.21
CA ASN A 198 28.88 -22.66 -7.42
C ASN A 198 30.41 -22.51 -7.35
N GLY A 199 30.94 -21.86 -6.30
CA GLY A 199 32.38 -21.63 -6.13
C GLY A 199 32.92 -20.38 -6.82
N ASP A 200 32.11 -19.67 -7.60
CA ASP A 200 32.43 -18.42 -8.31
C ASP A 200 31.71 -17.18 -7.70
N GLY A 201 31.13 -17.35 -6.51
CA GLY A 201 30.34 -16.33 -5.83
C GLY A 201 28.84 -16.33 -6.18
N SER A 202 28.44 -17.12 -7.17
CA SER A 202 27.03 -17.37 -7.48
C SER A 202 26.49 -18.61 -6.79
N TYR A 203 25.16 -18.76 -6.81
CA TYR A 203 24.43 -19.90 -6.27
C TYR A 203 23.46 -20.43 -7.33
N THR A 204 23.23 -21.73 -7.30
CA THR A 204 22.19 -22.41 -8.07
C THR A 204 20.97 -22.66 -7.21
N LEU A 205 19.81 -22.14 -7.60
CA LEU A 205 18.54 -22.31 -6.90
C LEU A 205 17.71 -23.42 -7.53
N VAL A 206 17.18 -24.31 -6.68
CA VAL A 206 16.22 -25.37 -7.04
C VAL A 206 15.05 -25.32 -6.06
N GLY A 207 13.82 -25.24 -6.57
CA GLY A 207 12.62 -25.18 -5.75
C GLY A 207 11.48 -24.43 -6.42
N HIS A 208 10.63 -23.80 -5.62
CA HIS A 208 9.44 -23.12 -6.15
C HIS A 208 9.03 -21.92 -5.30
N LYS A 209 8.24 -21.02 -5.92
CA LYS A 209 7.50 -19.98 -5.21
C LYS A 209 6.04 -19.95 -5.66
N TRP A 210 5.14 -19.70 -4.70
CA TRP A 210 3.70 -19.81 -4.88
C TRP A 210 3.02 -18.49 -5.23
N PHE A 211 3.62 -17.37 -4.86
CA PHE A 211 3.22 -16.02 -5.22
C PHE A 211 4.45 -15.20 -5.58
N THR A 212 4.68 -15.00 -6.88
CA THR A 212 5.67 -14.09 -7.41
C THR A 212 4.94 -13.09 -8.29
N SER A 213 4.78 -11.87 -7.79
CA SER A 213 4.13 -10.79 -8.53
C SER A 213 5.07 -10.19 -9.57
N ALA A 214 4.47 -9.69 -10.66
CA ALA A 214 5.19 -9.02 -11.74
C ALA A 214 6.41 -9.82 -12.24
N PRO A 215 6.22 -11.06 -12.74
CA PRO A 215 7.33 -11.94 -13.12
C PRO A 215 8.18 -11.39 -14.27
N MET A 216 7.77 -10.26 -14.85
CA MET A 216 8.54 -9.51 -15.86
C MET A 216 9.49 -8.48 -15.26
N CYS A 217 9.54 -8.30 -13.94
CA CYS A 217 10.60 -7.52 -13.31
C CYS A 217 11.98 -8.06 -13.69
N ASP A 218 12.96 -7.18 -13.76
CA ASP A 218 14.31 -7.49 -14.22
C ASP A 218 15.12 -8.30 -13.22
N ILE A 219 14.92 -8.00 -11.92
CA ILE A 219 15.59 -8.65 -10.80
C ILE A 219 14.58 -8.99 -9.70
N PHE A 220 14.91 -9.99 -8.89
CA PHE A 220 14.10 -10.43 -7.75
C PHE A 220 14.94 -10.66 -6.52
N LEU A 221 14.43 -10.29 -5.33
CA LEU A 221 14.93 -10.83 -4.08
C LEU A 221 14.17 -12.12 -3.75
N VAL A 222 14.92 -13.19 -3.51
CA VAL A 222 14.40 -14.55 -3.29
C VAL A 222 14.96 -15.12 -2.00
N LEU A 223 14.13 -15.75 -1.17
CA LEU A 223 14.59 -16.53 -0.02
C LEU A 223 14.81 -18.00 -0.43
N ALA A 224 15.97 -18.54 -0.07
CA ALA A 224 16.30 -19.95 -0.27
C ALA A 224 17.22 -20.48 0.85
N GLN A 225 17.17 -21.80 1.11
CA GLN A 225 18.02 -22.48 2.08
C GLN A 225 19.43 -22.68 1.50
N ALA A 226 20.40 -21.98 2.05
CA ALA A 226 21.82 -22.15 1.79
C ALA A 226 22.46 -23.05 2.88
N PRO A 227 23.72 -23.47 2.75
CA PRO A 227 24.38 -24.32 3.74
C PRO A 227 24.33 -23.78 5.18
N SER A 228 24.42 -22.47 5.38
CA SER A 228 24.31 -21.82 6.71
C SER A 228 22.89 -21.45 7.10
N GLY A 229 21.87 -21.77 6.30
CA GLY A 229 20.45 -21.52 6.57
C GLY A 229 19.78 -20.60 5.58
N LEU A 230 18.56 -20.14 5.93
CA LEU A 230 17.73 -19.34 5.05
C LEU A 230 18.39 -17.98 4.74
N SER A 231 18.66 -17.77 3.46
CA SER A 231 19.43 -16.64 2.93
C SER A 231 18.64 -15.86 1.88
N CYS A 232 19.03 -14.62 1.65
CA CYS A 232 18.44 -13.75 0.63
C CYS A 232 19.34 -13.69 -0.60
N PHE A 233 18.75 -13.86 -1.78
CA PHE A 233 19.46 -13.87 -3.04
C PHE A 233 18.85 -12.87 -4.03
N LEU A 234 19.69 -12.20 -4.81
CA LEU A 234 19.29 -11.48 -6.00
C LEU A 234 19.31 -12.45 -7.20
N LEU A 235 18.18 -12.57 -7.87
CA LEU A 235 17.98 -13.39 -9.05
C LEU A 235 17.58 -12.52 -10.24
N PRO A 236 18.43 -12.35 -11.28
CA PRO A 236 18.06 -11.63 -12.49
C PRO A 236 17.27 -12.53 -13.45
N ARG A 237 16.40 -11.93 -14.26
CA ARG A 237 15.65 -12.63 -15.33
C ARG A 237 16.54 -13.03 -16.50
N ILE A 238 17.49 -12.17 -16.83
CA ILE A 238 18.47 -12.40 -17.88
C ILE A 238 19.86 -12.40 -17.24
N LEU A 239 20.64 -13.44 -17.52
CA LEU A 239 22.00 -13.62 -17.00
C LEU A 239 23.00 -12.68 -17.70
N PRO A 240 24.19 -12.47 -17.13
CA PRO A 240 25.21 -11.61 -17.72
C PRO A 240 25.68 -12.03 -19.13
N ASP A 241 25.54 -13.31 -19.46
CA ASP A 241 25.84 -13.85 -20.80
C ASP A 241 24.70 -13.63 -21.81
N GLY A 242 23.61 -12.97 -21.42
CA GLY A 242 22.42 -12.72 -22.23
C GLY A 242 21.43 -13.87 -22.29
N SER A 243 21.71 -14.99 -21.64
CA SER A 243 20.79 -16.13 -21.60
C SER A 243 19.64 -15.88 -20.59
N ARG A 244 18.48 -16.51 -20.82
CA ARG A 244 17.36 -16.48 -19.87
C ARG A 244 17.69 -17.31 -18.64
N ASN A 245 17.50 -16.74 -17.46
CA ASN A 245 17.66 -17.47 -16.22
C ASN A 245 16.55 -18.55 -16.09
N ARG A 246 16.84 -19.64 -15.41
CA ARG A 246 15.91 -20.79 -15.25
C ARG A 246 14.84 -20.54 -14.18
N MET A 247 14.16 -19.41 -14.29
CA MET A 247 12.97 -19.02 -13.54
C MET A 247 11.74 -19.34 -14.39
N ARG A 248 11.12 -20.49 -14.17
CA ARG A 248 10.05 -21.03 -14.99
C ARG A 248 8.69 -20.64 -14.46
N ILE A 249 7.93 -19.86 -15.21
CA ILE A 249 6.56 -19.47 -14.87
C ILE A 249 5.63 -20.62 -15.19
N GLN A 250 4.88 -21.12 -14.20
CA GLN A 250 3.97 -22.24 -14.36
C GLN A 250 2.57 -21.79 -14.78
N ARG A 251 2.05 -20.77 -14.13
CA ARG A 251 0.78 -20.12 -14.46
C ARG A 251 0.67 -18.76 -13.77
N LEU A 252 -0.30 -17.95 -14.22
CA LEU A 252 -0.78 -16.78 -13.50
C LEU A 252 -1.98 -17.17 -12.64
N LYS A 253 -2.10 -16.51 -11.49
CA LYS A 253 -3.22 -16.69 -10.55
C LYS A 253 -4.48 -16.00 -11.08
N ASP A 254 -5.61 -16.69 -11.07
CA ASP A 254 -6.93 -16.08 -11.16
C ASP A 254 -7.32 -15.54 -9.78
N LYS A 255 -7.59 -14.24 -9.68
CA LYS A 255 -7.71 -13.52 -8.40
C LYS A 255 -9.01 -12.74 -8.32
N LEU A 256 -9.46 -12.43 -7.10
CA LEU A 256 -10.63 -11.58 -6.83
C LEU A 256 -10.48 -10.16 -7.42
N GLY A 257 -9.30 -9.59 -7.31
CA GLY A 257 -8.90 -8.27 -7.79
C GLY A 257 -7.43 -8.23 -8.14
N ASN A 258 -6.86 -7.02 -8.27
CA ASN A 258 -5.47 -6.83 -8.67
C ASN A 258 -5.18 -7.48 -10.04
N HIS A 259 -6.13 -7.35 -10.95
CA HIS A 259 -6.14 -8.08 -12.22
C HIS A 259 -5.00 -7.66 -13.13
N ALA A 260 -4.64 -6.38 -13.16
CA ALA A 260 -3.52 -5.89 -13.96
C ALA A 260 -2.15 -6.38 -13.47
N ASN A 261 -2.05 -6.89 -12.24
CA ASN A 261 -0.82 -7.47 -11.71
C ASN A 261 -0.75 -8.96 -12.06
N ALA A 262 0.24 -9.37 -12.84
CA ALA A 262 0.55 -10.76 -13.07
C ALA A 262 1.13 -11.39 -11.81
N SER A 263 0.35 -12.16 -11.06
CA SER A 263 0.82 -12.93 -9.90
C SER A 263 1.04 -14.37 -10.32
N SER A 264 2.27 -14.87 -10.25
CA SER A 264 2.67 -16.14 -10.84
C SER A 264 3.12 -17.18 -9.82
N GLU A 265 3.04 -18.44 -10.26
CA GLU A 265 3.71 -19.58 -9.65
C GLU A 265 5.01 -19.85 -10.40
N ILE A 266 6.12 -19.95 -9.68
CA ILE A 266 7.45 -20.08 -10.24
C ILE A 266 8.10 -21.38 -9.78
N GLU A 267 8.82 -22.03 -10.70
CA GLU A 267 9.79 -23.08 -10.37
C GLU A 267 11.18 -22.62 -10.77
N TYR A 268 12.12 -22.83 -9.87
CA TYR A 268 13.55 -22.66 -10.12
C TYR A 268 14.15 -24.05 -10.42
N ASP A 269 14.67 -24.21 -11.62
CA ASP A 269 15.27 -25.46 -12.09
C ASP A 269 16.74 -25.22 -12.47
N GLY A 270 17.55 -24.92 -11.46
CA GLY A 270 18.93 -24.50 -11.65
C GLY A 270 19.06 -23.01 -11.97
N ALA A 271 18.24 -22.17 -11.38
CA ALA A 271 18.32 -20.72 -11.55
C ALA A 271 19.56 -20.15 -10.86
N VAL A 272 20.25 -19.20 -11.50
CA VAL A 272 21.47 -18.59 -10.95
C VAL A 272 21.13 -17.32 -10.20
N ALA A 273 21.71 -17.16 -9.01
CA ALA A 273 21.49 -16.01 -8.13
C ALA A 273 22.75 -15.64 -7.35
N TRP A 274 22.76 -14.46 -6.76
CA TRP A 274 23.85 -13.92 -5.96
C TRP A 274 23.36 -13.58 -4.56
N LEU A 275 24.20 -13.88 -3.55
CA LEU A 275 23.87 -13.62 -2.14
C LEU A 275 23.74 -12.11 -1.87
N VAL A 276 22.68 -11.74 -1.14
CA VAL A 276 22.46 -10.39 -0.61
C VAL A 276 22.50 -10.45 0.91
N GLY A 277 23.46 -9.75 1.50
CA GLY A 277 23.73 -9.81 2.92
C GLY A 277 24.54 -11.06 3.33
N GLU A 278 24.32 -11.55 4.53
CA GLU A 278 25.03 -12.69 5.10
C GLU A 278 24.25 -14.00 4.90
N GLU A 279 24.94 -15.09 4.61
CA GLU A 279 24.34 -16.43 4.53
C GLU A 279 23.73 -16.83 5.88
N GLY A 280 22.53 -17.38 5.88
CA GLY A 280 21.75 -17.71 7.08
C GLY A 280 20.96 -16.52 7.68
N ARG A 281 21.09 -15.32 7.13
CA ARG A 281 20.42 -14.12 7.62
C ARG A 281 19.41 -13.52 6.62
N GLY A 282 18.81 -14.36 5.80
CA GLY A 282 17.89 -13.90 4.73
C GLY A 282 16.66 -13.16 5.24
N VAL A 283 16.06 -13.57 6.38
CA VAL A 283 14.89 -12.87 6.94
C VAL A 283 15.21 -11.45 7.41
N PRO A 284 16.25 -11.18 8.21
CA PRO A 284 16.64 -9.81 8.55
C PRO A 284 16.87 -8.94 7.31
N THR A 285 17.50 -9.46 6.27
CA THR A 285 17.78 -8.73 5.03
C THR A 285 16.50 -8.35 4.28
N ILE A 286 15.60 -9.32 4.03
CA ILE A 286 14.41 -9.07 3.23
C ILE A 286 13.32 -8.30 3.99
N ILE A 287 13.35 -8.30 5.33
CA ILE A 287 12.35 -7.58 6.14
C ILE A 287 12.44 -6.06 5.96
N GLU A 288 13.60 -5.54 5.55
CA GLU A 288 13.73 -4.13 5.20
C GLU A 288 12.85 -3.78 3.99
N MET A 289 12.83 -4.65 2.98
CA MET A 289 11.92 -4.53 1.85
C MET A 289 10.45 -4.64 2.29
N VAL A 290 10.13 -5.62 3.13
CA VAL A 290 8.76 -5.85 3.62
C VAL A 290 8.24 -4.66 4.43
N ASN A 291 9.06 -3.97 5.21
CA ASN A 291 8.62 -2.79 5.96
C ASN A 291 8.18 -1.65 5.04
N LEU A 292 8.85 -1.46 3.92
CA LEU A 292 8.48 -0.41 2.95
C LEU A 292 7.24 -0.78 2.14
N THR A 293 7.08 -2.04 1.74
CA THR A 293 5.83 -2.50 1.10
C THR A 293 4.64 -2.46 2.06
N ARG A 294 4.84 -2.62 3.37
CA ARG A 294 3.79 -2.39 4.40
C ARG A 294 3.34 -0.93 4.48
N LEU A 295 4.27 0.01 4.34
CA LEU A 295 3.92 1.42 4.22
C LEU A 295 2.99 1.64 3.03
N ASP A 296 3.32 1.05 1.88
CA ASP A 296 2.50 1.17 0.67
C ASP A 296 1.13 0.48 0.82
N CYS A 297 1.03 -0.63 1.57
CA CYS A 297 -0.26 -1.22 1.93
C CYS A 297 -1.13 -0.26 2.76
N THR A 298 -0.52 0.45 3.70
CA THR A 298 -1.22 1.42 4.56
C THR A 298 -1.68 2.63 3.76
N LEU A 299 -0.80 3.18 2.92
CA LEU A 299 -1.10 4.27 1.97
C LEU A 299 -2.19 3.87 0.98
N GLY A 300 -2.07 2.68 0.36
CA GLY A 300 -3.04 2.16 -0.61
C GLY A 300 -4.43 1.96 0.01
N SER A 301 -4.50 1.48 1.25
CA SER A 301 -5.76 1.35 1.98
C SER A 301 -6.40 2.71 2.30
N ALA A 302 -5.63 3.67 2.78
CA ALA A 302 -6.11 5.04 3.01
C ALA A 302 -6.57 5.72 1.71
N THR A 303 -5.83 5.49 0.62
CA THR A 303 -6.19 5.98 -0.72
C THR A 303 -7.48 5.36 -1.23
N SER A 304 -7.66 4.05 -1.03
CA SER A 304 -8.90 3.33 -1.37
C SER A 304 -10.10 3.91 -0.64
N MET A 305 -9.96 4.19 0.67
CA MET A 305 -11.03 4.83 1.47
C MET A 305 -11.39 6.22 0.92
N ARG A 306 -10.40 7.08 0.64
CA ARG A 306 -10.65 8.40 0.04
C ARG A 306 -11.32 8.30 -1.33
N SER A 307 -10.85 7.37 -2.17
CA SER A 307 -11.43 7.17 -3.51
C SER A 307 -12.87 6.69 -3.45
N GLY A 308 -13.20 5.78 -2.51
CA GLY A 308 -14.57 5.32 -2.27
C GLY A 308 -15.46 6.45 -1.76
N LEU A 309 -14.99 7.20 -0.77
CA LEU A 309 -15.70 8.37 -0.23
C LEU A 309 -15.96 9.43 -1.31
N THR A 310 -14.98 9.76 -2.13
CA THR A 310 -15.12 10.72 -3.24
C THR A 310 -16.25 10.32 -4.19
N ARG A 311 -16.30 9.03 -4.59
CA ARG A 311 -17.37 8.52 -5.46
C ARG A 311 -18.73 8.54 -4.77
N ALA A 312 -18.79 8.17 -3.49
CA ALA A 312 -20.03 8.21 -2.70
C ALA A 312 -20.57 9.63 -2.54
N ILE A 313 -19.71 10.60 -2.24
CA ILE A 313 -20.08 12.02 -2.14
C ILE A 313 -20.51 12.56 -3.50
N HIS A 314 -19.75 12.32 -4.56
CA HIS A 314 -20.13 12.74 -5.91
C HIS A 314 -21.51 12.21 -6.29
N HIS A 315 -21.77 10.93 -6.03
CA HIS A 315 -23.09 10.34 -6.26
C HIS A 315 -24.17 11.05 -5.44
N ALA A 316 -23.94 11.26 -4.16
CA ALA A 316 -24.91 11.88 -3.25
C ALA A 316 -25.20 13.35 -3.59
N GLN A 317 -24.23 14.08 -4.15
CA GLN A 317 -24.39 15.47 -4.61
C GLN A 317 -25.31 15.59 -5.84
N HIS A 318 -25.41 14.55 -6.68
CA HIS A 318 -26.13 14.61 -7.96
C HIS A 318 -27.40 13.75 -7.99
N ARG A 319 -27.53 12.74 -7.12
CA ARG A 319 -28.67 11.84 -7.07
C ARG A 319 -29.74 12.36 -6.12
N LYS A 320 -30.98 12.39 -6.57
CA LYS A 320 -32.16 12.74 -5.76
C LYS A 320 -32.97 11.49 -5.38
N ALA A 321 -33.46 11.46 -4.15
CA ALA A 321 -34.49 10.55 -3.69
C ALA A 321 -35.40 11.26 -2.69
N PHE A 322 -36.68 10.90 -2.64
CA PHE A 322 -37.67 11.51 -1.73
C PHE A 322 -37.71 13.05 -1.80
N GLY A 323 -37.47 13.63 -2.99
CA GLY A 323 -37.58 15.07 -3.24
C GLY A 323 -36.34 15.90 -2.92
N ALA A 324 -35.27 15.31 -2.34
CA ALA A 324 -34.02 16.02 -2.03
C ALA A 324 -32.80 15.28 -2.59
N TYR A 325 -31.64 15.96 -2.68
CA TYR A 325 -30.39 15.28 -2.97
C TYR A 325 -30.00 14.36 -1.81
N LEU A 326 -29.30 13.25 -2.12
CA LEU A 326 -28.89 12.31 -1.09
C LEU A 326 -27.95 12.96 -0.07
N ILE A 327 -27.09 13.88 -0.51
CA ILE A 327 -26.16 14.63 0.36
C ILE A 327 -26.90 15.48 1.42
N ASP A 328 -28.15 15.85 1.18
CA ASP A 328 -28.98 16.65 2.08
C ASP A 328 -29.80 15.77 3.06
N GLN A 329 -29.85 14.46 2.84
CA GLN A 329 -30.57 13.52 3.68
C GLN A 329 -29.84 13.27 5.00
N PRO A 330 -30.47 13.46 6.17
CA PRO A 330 -29.77 13.35 7.47
C PRO A 330 -29.04 12.03 7.67
N LEU A 331 -29.66 10.89 7.28
CA LEU A 331 -29.05 9.58 7.40
C LEU A 331 -27.83 9.41 6.47
N MET A 332 -27.93 9.85 5.21
CA MET A 332 -26.81 9.79 4.28
C MET A 332 -25.65 10.68 4.74
N ARG A 333 -25.95 11.86 5.30
CA ARG A 333 -24.94 12.76 5.89
C ARG A 333 -24.18 12.07 7.03
N ASN A 334 -24.86 11.29 7.87
CA ASN A 334 -24.21 10.53 8.94
C ASN A 334 -23.26 9.47 8.37
N VAL A 335 -23.70 8.69 7.38
CA VAL A 335 -22.87 7.68 6.71
C VAL A 335 -21.64 8.30 6.06
N LEU A 336 -21.82 9.33 5.25
CA LEU A 336 -20.72 9.98 4.54
C LEU A 336 -19.72 10.65 5.49
N ALA A 337 -20.21 11.24 6.58
CA ALA A 337 -19.35 11.85 7.59
C ALA A 337 -18.53 10.80 8.35
N ASP A 338 -19.12 9.65 8.68
CA ASP A 338 -18.42 8.55 9.36
C ASP A 338 -17.33 7.93 8.45
N LEU A 339 -17.64 7.76 7.17
CA LEU A 339 -16.65 7.35 6.15
C LEU A 339 -15.53 8.39 6.02
N ALA A 340 -15.85 9.68 6.07
CA ALA A 340 -14.86 10.77 6.00
C ALA A 340 -13.91 10.75 7.20
N VAL A 341 -14.44 10.59 8.41
CA VAL A 341 -13.65 10.49 9.64
C VAL A 341 -12.66 9.31 9.57
N GLU A 342 -13.11 8.15 9.10
CA GLU A 342 -12.25 6.98 8.95
C GLU A 342 -11.15 7.20 7.91
N ALA A 343 -11.49 7.75 6.74
CA ALA A 343 -10.55 8.02 5.66
C ALA A 343 -9.49 9.07 6.05
N GLU A 344 -9.89 10.10 6.81
CA GLU A 344 -8.98 11.15 7.30
C GLU A 344 -8.03 10.59 8.37
N ALA A 345 -8.54 9.80 9.32
CA ALA A 345 -7.75 9.11 10.33
C ALA A 345 -6.72 8.13 9.72
N ALA A 346 -7.13 7.37 8.68
CA ALA A 346 -6.24 6.48 7.96
C ALA A 346 -5.15 7.25 7.19
N THR A 347 -5.50 8.37 6.56
CA THR A 347 -4.56 9.17 5.76
C THR A 347 -3.52 9.85 6.66
N ILE A 348 -3.94 10.44 7.78
CA ILE A 348 -3.04 11.18 8.66
C ILE A 348 -1.98 10.25 9.29
N VAL A 349 -2.36 9.03 9.70
CA VAL A 349 -1.41 8.05 10.25
C VAL A 349 -0.51 7.46 9.17
N ALA A 350 -1.02 7.17 7.97
CA ALA A 350 -0.21 6.66 6.87
C ALA A 350 0.88 7.66 6.46
N MET A 351 0.55 8.94 6.36
CA MET A 351 1.52 10.00 6.05
C MET A 351 2.50 10.26 7.20
N ARG A 352 2.09 10.13 8.48
CA ARG A 352 3.02 10.16 9.62
C ARG A 352 4.03 9.01 9.55
N MET A 353 3.60 7.81 9.15
CA MET A 353 4.52 6.68 8.95
C MET A 353 5.46 6.90 7.75
N ALA A 354 5.03 7.64 6.73
CA ALA A 354 5.91 8.08 5.64
C ALA A 354 6.96 9.10 6.15
N GLY A 355 6.57 10.04 7.02
CA GLY A 355 7.49 10.94 7.71
C GLY A 355 8.51 10.20 8.57
N ALA A 356 8.05 9.21 9.35
CA ALA A 356 8.93 8.35 10.13
C ALA A 356 9.89 7.53 9.24
N THR A 357 9.45 7.16 8.04
CA THR A 357 10.32 6.47 7.06
C THR A 357 11.39 7.41 6.53
N ASP A 358 11.04 8.65 6.17
CA ASP A 358 12.01 9.66 5.71
C ASP A 358 13.05 9.96 6.79
N GLY A 359 12.61 10.18 8.04
CA GLY A 359 13.51 10.39 9.18
C GLY A 359 14.44 9.20 9.43
N ALA A 360 13.91 7.98 9.40
CA ALA A 360 14.68 6.76 9.59
C ALA A 360 15.77 6.58 8.51
N VAL A 361 15.46 6.85 7.25
CA VAL A 361 16.43 6.81 6.13
C VAL A 361 17.54 7.83 6.32
N ARG A 362 17.25 8.95 6.97
CA ARG A 362 18.21 10.02 7.29
C ARG A 362 18.97 9.78 8.60
N GLY A 363 18.77 8.63 9.25
CA GLY A 363 19.50 8.24 10.46
C GLY A 363 18.88 8.72 11.77
N ASP A 364 17.62 9.20 11.77
CA ASP A 364 16.90 9.53 13.00
C ASP A 364 16.44 8.25 13.69
N GLU A 365 17.07 7.95 14.83
CA GLU A 365 16.79 6.74 15.60
C GLU A 365 15.40 6.76 16.23
N ARG A 366 14.92 7.93 16.68
CA ARG A 366 13.56 8.07 17.22
C ARG A 366 12.51 7.72 16.15
N GLU A 367 12.67 8.22 14.94
CA GLU A 367 11.78 7.93 13.82
C GLU A 367 11.90 6.46 13.36
N THR A 368 13.10 5.87 13.45
CA THR A 368 13.31 4.43 13.20
C THR A 368 12.51 3.58 14.17
N LEU A 369 12.54 3.90 15.46
CA LEU A 369 11.80 3.19 16.51
C LEU A 369 10.29 3.38 16.38
N LEU A 370 9.83 4.62 16.13
CA LEU A 370 8.42 4.91 15.91
C LEU A 370 7.88 4.17 14.70
N ARG A 371 8.60 4.20 13.58
CA ARG A 371 8.25 3.45 12.37
C ARG A 371 8.15 1.95 12.66
N ARG A 372 9.06 1.40 13.43
CA ARG A 372 9.12 -0.05 13.70
C ARG A 372 7.85 -0.57 14.36
N ILE A 373 7.31 0.13 15.35
CA ILE A 373 6.08 -0.27 16.05
C ILE A 373 4.83 0.30 15.38
N GLY A 374 4.85 1.57 15.03
CA GLY A 374 3.69 2.29 14.50
C GLY A 374 3.23 1.76 13.15
N LEU A 375 4.17 1.40 12.25
CA LEU A 375 3.82 0.88 10.94
C LEU A 375 3.19 -0.51 11.01
N ALA A 376 3.68 -1.41 11.87
CA ALA A 376 3.10 -2.74 12.03
C ALA A 376 1.63 -2.66 12.52
N ALA A 377 1.38 -1.81 13.53
CA ALA A 377 0.06 -1.57 14.08
C ALA A 377 -0.86 -0.85 13.08
N SER A 378 -0.37 0.21 12.42
CA SER A 378 -1.17 0.98 11.44
C SER A 378 -1.52 0.15 10.22
N LYS A 379 -0.59 -0.67 9.70
CA LYS A 379 -0.88 -1.59 8.59
C LYS A 379 -1.99 -2.58 8.97
N TYR A 380 -1.93 -3.15 10.18
CA TYR A 380 -2.98 -4.02 10.68
C TYR A 380 -4.33 -3.33 10.64
N TRP A 381 -4.46 -2.17 11.29
CA TRP A 381 -5.74 -1.51 11.50
C TRP A 381 -6.29 -0.87 10.22
N VAL A 382 -5.52 -0.04 9.55
CA VAL A 382 -5.96 0.70 8.36
C VAL A 382 -6.41 -0.26 7.24
N CYS A 383 -5.63 -1.35 7.00
CA CYS A 383 -6.03 -2.34 6.00
C CYS A 383 -7.29 -3.14 6.42
N LYS A 384 -7.51 -3.37 7.73
CA LYS A 384 -8.74 -4.00 8.23
C LYS A 384 -9.96 -3.13 8.02
N ARG A 385 -9.81 -1.81 8.13
CA ARG A 385 -10.91 -0.86 7.96
C ARG A 385 -11.26 -0.59 6.50
N ALA A 386 -10.32 -0.77 5.58
CA ALA A 386 -10.53 -0.47 4.15
C ALA A 386 -11.64 -1.32 3.51
N THR A 387 -11.74 -2.60 3.84
CA THR A 387 -12.75 -3.49 3.24
C THR A 387 -14.19 -3.12 3.62
N PRO A 388 -14.57 -2.99 4.90
CA PRO A 388 -15.91 -2.54 5.27
C PRO A 388 -16.20 -1.11 4.79
N HIS A 389 -15.20 -0.23 4.79
CA HIS A 389 -15.34 1.13 4.25
C HIS A 389 -15.69 1.13 2.75
N ALA A 390 -14.99 0.33 1.95
CA ALA A 390 -15.27 0.21 0.52
C ALA A 390 -16.67 -0.37 0.25
N GLY A 391 -17.12 -1.33 1.09
CA GLY A 391 -18.47 -1.89 1.03
C GLY A 391 -19.54 -0.84 1.29
N GLU A 392 -19.40 -0.08 2.36
CA GLU A 392 -20.34 0.99 2.72
C GLU A 392 -20.35 2.12 1.67
N ALA A 393 -19.18 2.54 1.20
CA ALA A 393 -19.08 3.54 0.14
C ALA A 393 -19.78 3.07 -1.16
N MET A 394 -19.66 1.78 -1.51
CA MET A 394 -20.35 1.17 -2.65
C MET A 394 -21.87 1.19 -2.44
N GLU A 395 -22.36 0.86 -1.24
CA GLU A 395 -23.76 0.86 -0.88
C GLU A 395 -24.40 2.26 -1.01
N CYS A 396 -23.66 3.34 -0.74
CA CYS A 396 -24.13 4.71 -0.93
C CYS A 396 -24.59 5.01 -2.37
N LEU A 397 -24.11 4.26 -3.37
CA LEU A 397 -24.51 4.42 -4.77
C LEU A 397 -25.74 3.55 -5.12
N GLY A 398 -26.22 2.72 -4.20
CA GLY A 398 -27.29 1.74 -4.45
C GLY A 398 -26.89 0.73 -5.53
N GLY A 399 -27.83 0.30 -6.36
CA GLY A 399 -27.55 -0.65 -7.46
C GLY A 399 -26.48 -0.19 -8.44
N ASN A 400 -26.32 1.12 -8.64
CA ASN A 400 -25.27 1.68 -9.49
C ASN A 400 -23.87 1.39 -8.93
N GLY A 401 -23.72 1.32 -7.61
CA GLY A 401 -22.44 0.97 -6.97
C GLY A 401 -21.99 -0.46 -7.24
N TYR A 402 -22.92 -1.35 -7.56
CA TYR A 402 -22.65 -2.76 -7.86
C TYR A 402 -22.36 -3.03 -9.35
N ALA A 403 -22.54 -2.03 -10.20
CA ALA A 403 -22.21 -2.09 -11.63
C ALA A 403 -20.76 -1.65 -11.88
N GLU A 404 -20.02 -2.40 -12.71
CA GLU A 404 -18.58 -2.20 -12.97
C GLU A 404 -18.25 -0.78 -13.44
N GLU A 405 -19.11 -0.15 -14.21
CA GLU A 405 -18.94 1.20 -14.76
C GLU A 405 -18.86 2.31 -13.70
N SER A 406 -19.33 2.04 -12.46
CA SER A 406 -19.15 2.95 -11.32
C SER A 406 -17.69 2.98 -10.80
N GLY A 407 -16.90 1.96 -11.11
CA GLY A 407 -15.57 1.72 -10.54
C GLY A 407 -15.57 1.24 -9.08
N MET A 408 -16.75 1.19 -8.43
CA MET A 408 -16.85 0.73 -7.04
C MET A 408 -16.63 -0.78 -6.87
N PRO A 409 -17.10 -1.67 -7.76
CA PRO A 409 -16.78 -3.10 -7.67
C PRO A 409 -15.29 -3.38 -7.74
N ARG A 410 -14.54 -2.71 -8.63
CA ARG A 410 -13.08 -2.81 -8.68
C ARG A 410 -12.45 -2.37 -7.36
N LEU A 411 -12.83 -1.19 -6.84
CA LEU A 411 -12.32 -0.67 -5.58
C LEU A 411 -12.56 -1.67 -4.42
N TYR A 412 -13.75 -2.26 -4.37
CA TYR A 412 -14.10 -3.26 -3.34
C TYR A 412 -13.26 -4.54 -3.47
N ARG A 413 -13.04 -5.04 -4.71
CA ARG A 413 -12.20 -6.22 -4.94
C ARG A 413 -10.74 -6.02 -4.53
N GLU A 414 -10.24 -4.79 -4.63
CA GLU A 414 -8.86 -4.44 -4.23
C GLU A 414 -8.69 -4.36 -2.71
N ALA A 415 -9.69 -3.88 -1.99
CA ALA A 415 -9.58 -3.53 -0.57
C ALA A 415 -9.11 -4.69 0.34
N PRO A 416 -9.56 -5.95 0.19
CA PRO A 416 -9.11 -7.05 1.04
C PRO A 416 -7.63 -7.41 0.89
N LEU A 417 -7.05 -7.19 -0.30
CA LEU A 417 -5.68 -7.62 -0.61
C LEU A 417 -4.64 -6.96 0.28
N MET A 418 -4.82 -5.67 0.58
CA MET A 418 -3.91 -4.92 1.44
C MET A 418 -3.81 -5.49 2.86
N GLY A 419 -4.88 -6.14 3.33
CA GLY A 419 -4.90 -6.84 4.63
C GLY A 419 -4.33 -8.26 4.60
N ILE A 420 -3.98 -8.80 3.42
CA ILE A 420 -3.52 -10.18 3.23
C ILE A 420 -2.03 -10.24 2.96
N TRP A 421 -1.55 -9.55 1.92
CA TRP A 421 -0.14 -9.55 1.55
C TRP A 421 0.74 -8.74 2.51
N GLU A 422 2.06 -8.89 2.43
CA GLU A 422 3.06 -8.23 3.31
C GLU A 422 2.83 -8.52 4.81
N GLY A 423 2.21 -9.65 5.07
CA GLY A 423 1.77 -10.07 6.39
C GLY A 423 0.28 -9.88 6.61
N SER A 424 -0.45 -10.98 6.77
CA SER A 424 -1.88 -10.96 7.13
C SER A 424 -2.11 -10.32 8.50
N GLY A 425 -3.37 -10.13 8.88
CA GLY A 425 -3.73 -9.50 10.14
C GLY A 425 -3.03 -10.11 11.38
N ASN A 426 -2.97 -11.45 11.48
CA ASN A 426 -2.24 -12.09 12.59
C ASN A 426 -0.74 -11.82 12.52
N VAL A 427 -0.15 -11.90 11.32
CA VAL A 427 1.30 -11.65 11.14
C VAL A 427 1.65 -10.22 11.50
N SER A 428 0.86 -9.23 11.10
CA SER A 428 1.08 -7.82 11.46
C SER A 428 0.91 -7.57 12.96
N ALA A 429 -0.11 -8.16 13.59
CA ALA A 429 -0.33 -8.04 15.03
C ALA A 429 0.81 -8.69 15.84
N LEU A 430 1.26 -9.89 15.45
CA LEU A 430 2.41 -10.55 16.08
C LEU A 430 3.73 -9.80 15.83
N ASP A 431 3.86 -9.12 14.68
CA ASP A 431 5.04 -8.30 14.41
C ASP A 431 5.07 -7.03 15.25
N THR A 432 3.91 -6.48 15.62
CA THR A 432 3.82 -5.40 16.62
C THR A 432 4.39 -5.86 17.97
N LEU A 433 4.00 -7.06 18.43
CA LEU A 433 4.56 -7.63 19.67
C LEU A 433 6.06 -7.93 19.55
N ARG A 434 6.50 -8.42 18.39
CA ARG A 434 7.92 -8.65 18.14
C ARG A 434 8.72 -7.36 18.15
N ALA A 435 8.19 -6.25 17.66
CA ALA A 435 8.83 -4.94 17.75
C ALA A 435 9.09 -4.58 19.22
N MET A 436 8.10 -4.75 20.08
CA MET A 436 8.22 -4.49 21.51
C MET A 436 9.23 -5.40 22.21
N ALA A 437 9.24 -6.70 21.88
CA ALA A 437 10.14 -7.67 22.50
C ALA A 437 11.61 -7.53 22.06
N THR A 438 11.86 -7.16 20.79
CA THR A 438 13.21 -7.04 20.23
C THR A 438 13.83 -5.67 20.39
N ARG A 439 13.01 -4.62 20.49
CA ARG A 439 13.40 -3.22 20.63
C ARG A 439 12.45 -2.55 21.63
N PRO A 440 12.60 -2.79 22.94
CA PRO A 440 11.72 -2.22 23.97
C PRO A 440 11.60 -0.69 23.91
N GLU A 441 12.63 0.00 23.44
CA GLU A 441 12.67 1.44 23.22
C GLU A 441 11.57 1.92 22.26
N CYS A 442 11.05 1.04 21.40
CA CYS A 442 9.91 1.36 20.54
C CYS A 442 8.66 1.74 21.35
N VAL A 443 8.47 1.11 22.52
CA VAL A 443 7.33 1.40 23.41
C VAL A 443 7.49 2.76 24.06
N GLU A 444 8.71 3.10 24.50
CA GLU A 444 9.00 4.41 25.08
C GLU A 444 8.75 5.52 24.06
N VAL A 445 9.30 5.38 22.84
CA VAL A 445 9.11 6.35 21.75
C VAL A 445 7.64 6.49 21.36
N LEU A 446 6.88 5.39 21.32
CA LEU A 446 5.43 5.44 21.08
C LEU A 446 4.72 6.28 22.13
N PHE A 447 4.99 6.04 23.42
CA PHE A 447 4.35 6.81 24.48
C PHE A 447 4.83 8.25 24.56
N ASP A 448 6.05 8.56 24.19
CA ASP A 448 6.54 9.94 24.03
C ASP A 448 5.79 10.67 22.91
N GLU A 449 5.52 9.99 21.78
CA GLU A 449 4.70 10.55 20.68
C GLU A 449 3.26 10.81 21.14
N LEU A 450 2.67 9.92 21.93
CA LEU A 450 1.32 10.08 22.47
C LEU A 450 1.25 11.12 23.60
N ALA A 451 2.33 11.29 24.36
CA ALA A 451 2.40 12.24 25.46
C ALA A 451 2.25 13.71 25.01
N ILE A 452 2.49 14.02 23.75
CA ILE A 452 2.31 15.36 23.19
C ILE A 452 0.86 15.86 23.34
N THR A 453 -0.10 14.94 23.45
CA THR A 453 -1.54 15.27 23.56
C THR A 453 -2.14 15.03 24.95
N VAL A 454 -1.32 14.73 25.94
CA VAL A 454 -1.81 14.56 27.33
C VAL A 454 -2.53 15.83 27.84
N GLY A 455 -3.73 15.63 28.36
CA GLY A 455 -4.59 16.70 28.88
C GLY A 455 -5.39 17.46 27.82
N HIS A 456 -5.26 17.13 26.54
CA HIS A 456 -6.06 17.77 25.47
C HIS A 456 -7.47 17.19 25.38
N ASP A 457 -7.63 15.89 25.62
CA ASP A 457 -8.94 15.23 25.61
C ASP A 457 -8.95 14.02 26.56
N PRO A 458 -9.89 13.97 27.53
CA PRO A 458 -9.93 12.89 28.52
C PRO A 458 -10.24 11.51 27.92
N ARG A 459 -10.88 11.41 26.76
CA ARG A 459 -11.17 10.15 26.07
C ARG A 459 -9.89 9.54 25.50
N LEU A 460 -9.02 10.39 24.91
CA LEU A 460 -7.70 10.00 24.43
C LEU A 460 -6.79 9.60 25.59
N ASP A 461 -6.74 10.40 26.65
CA ASP A 461 -5.96 10.10 27.86
C ASP A 461 -6.35 8.74 28.46
N ALA A 462 -7.66 8.50 28.59
CA ALA A 462 -8.18 7.24 29.10
C ALA A 462 -7.84 6.04 28.17
N HIS A 463 -7.86 6.25 26.85
CA HIS A 463 -7.47 5.20 25.88
C HIS A 463 -5.98 4.87 25.99
N VAL A 464 -5.12 5.90 26.06
CA VAL A 464 -3.66 5.73 26.21
C VAL A 464 -3.33 5.05 27.54
N GLN A 465 -4.05 5.38 28.64
CA GLN A 465 -3.84 4.72 29.91
C GLN A 465 -4.24 3.23 29.85
N ARG A 466 -5.39 2.89 29.28
CA ARG A 466 -5.77 1.48 29.07
C ARG A 466 -4.74 0.72 28.23
N LEU A 467 -4.20 1.34 27.17
CA LEU A 467 -3.13 0.74 26.38
C LEU A 467 -1.88 0.45 27.23
N ARG A 468 -1.48 1.37 28.13
CA ARG A 468 -0.36 1.13 29.07
C ARG A 468 -0.63 -0.07 29.97
N ASP A 469 -1.83 -0.15 30.54
CA ASP A 469 -2.23 -1.23 31.44
C ASP A 469 -2.27 -2.58 30.68
N ASP A 470 -2.79 -2.59 29.46
CA ASP A 470 -2.83 -3.76 28.59
C ASP A 470 -1.44 -4.25 28.18
N LEU A 471 -0.48 -3.38 27.99
CA LEU A 471 0.91 -3.73 27.65
C LEU A 471 1.68 -4.25 28.89
N ALA A 472 1.25 -3.96 30.09
CA ALA A 472 1.85 -4.48 31.32
C ALA A 472 1.51 -5.97 31.59
N ASP A 473 0.38 -6.46 31.06
CA ASP A 473 0.01 -7.88 31.13
C ASP A 473 0.68 -8.66 29.98
N LEU A 474 1.84 -9.25 30.25
CA LEU A 474 2.58 -10.04 29.27
C LEU A 474 2.08 -11.49 29.17
N GLU A 475 1.34 -12.00 30.16
CA GLU A 475 0.89 -13.41 30.17
C GLU A 475 -0.09 -13.70 29.02
N THR A 476 -1.03 -12.78 28.76
CA THR A 476 -2.06 -12.95 27.74
C THR A 476 -1.83 -12.11 26.48
N ILE A 477 -0.69 -11.44 26.35
CA ILE A 477 -0.46 -10.43 25.31
C ILE A 477 -0.54 -10.99 23.89
N GLU A 478 -0.08 -12.23 23.64
CA GLU A 478 -0.17 -12.85 22.32
C GLU A 478 -1.62 -13.11 21.92
N TYR A 479 -2.47 -13.57 22.87
CA TYR A 479 -3.90 -13.75 22.64
C TYR A 479 -4.58 -12.42 22.29
N ARG A 480 -4.13 -11.31 22.88
CA ARG A 480 -4.64 -9.95 22.67
C ARG A 480 -3.90 -9.15 21.57
N ALA A 481 -2.97 -9.77 20.83
CA ALA A 481 -2.11 -9.08 19.86
C ALA A 481 -2.86 -8.18 18.88
N ARG A 482 -4.02 -8.63 18.39
CA ARG A 482 -4.88 -7.82 17.50
C ARG A 482 -5.46 -6.59 18.18
N LYS A 483 -5.89 -6.73 19.44
CA LYS A 483 -6.42 -5.61 20.24
C LYS A 483 -5.33 -4.58 20.53
N VAL A 484 -4.14 -5.06 20.89
CA VAL A 484 -2.96 -4.19 21.10
C VAL A 484 -2.60 -3.41 19.83
N ALA A 485 -2.54 -4.08 18.67
CA ALA A 485 -2.23 -3.40 17.41
C ALA A 485 -3.32 -2.39 17.01
N GLU A 486 -4.60 -2.70 17.24
CA GLU A 486 -5.73 -1.79 17.05
C GLU A 486 -5.59 -0.55 17.96
N ASP A 487 -5.38 -0.76 19.26
CA ASP A 487 -5.31 0.34 20.25
C ASP A 487 -4.12 1.26 19.99
N ILE A 488 -2.97 0.72 19.60
CA ILE A 488 -1.81 1.54 19.19
C ILE A 488 -2.17 2.38 17.97
N SER A 489 -2.81 1.81 16.96
CA SER A 489 -3.19 2.56 15.76
C SER A 489 -4.23 3.64 16.06
N LEU A 490 -5.24 3.31 16.85
CA LEU A 490 -6.27 4.27 17.27
C LEU A 490 -5.66 5.42 18.10
N ALA A 491 -4.75 5.11 19.05
CA ALA A 491 -4.06 6.11 19.84
C ALA A 491 -3.25 7.08 18.96
N LEU A 492 -2.50 6.55 17.99
CA LEU A 492 -1.75 7.37 17.02
C LEU A 492 -2.69 8.22 16.16
N GLN A 493 -3.76 7.65 15.62
CA GLN A 493 -4.76 8.38 14.84
C GLN A 493 -5.40 9.50 15.67
N GLY A 494 -5.84 9.21 16.90
CA GLY A 494 -6.45 10.19 17.80
C GLY A 494 -5.49 11.32 18.16
N SER A 495 -4.25 10.99 18.54
CA SER A 495 -3.22 11.98 18.84
C SER A 495 -2.92 12.89 17.63
N LEU A 496 -2.80 12.33 16.44
CA LEU A 496 -2.55 13.09 15.22
C LEU A 496 -3.73 13.98 14.83
N LEU A 497 -4.97 13.50 14.99
CA LEU A 497 -6.17 14.28 14.72
C LEU A 497 -6.34 15.45 15.72
N VAL A 498 -6.05 15.24 17.00
CA VAL A 498 -6.07 16.30 18.01
C VAL A 498 -5.05 17.39 17.71
N ARG A 499 -3.85 17.01 17.27
CA ARG A 499 -2.77 17.98 16.98
C ARG A 499 -2.92 18.70 15.64
N HIS A 500 -3.44 18.01 14.64
CA HIS A 500 -3.28 18.43 13.25
C HIS A 500 -4.55 18.29 12.40
N GLY A 501 -5.56 17.56 12.88
CA GLY A 501 -6.82 17.36 12.18
C GLY A 501 -7.77 18.56 12.31
N HIS A 502 -8.81 18.55 11.49
CA HIS A 502 -9.91 19.51 11.68
C HIS A 502 -10.66 19.20 13.00
N PRO A 503 -11.00 20.21 13.85
CA PRO A 503 -11.63 19.97 15.15
C PRO A 503 -12.90 19.11 15.10
N ALA A 504 -13.77 19.29 14.10
CA ALA A 504 -14.98 18.49 13.95
C ALA A 504 -14.67 17.01 13.62
N VAL A 505 -13.61 16.72 12.86
CA VAL A 505 -13.15 15.35 12.57
C VAL A 505 -12.56 14.72 13.82
N ALA A 506 -11.71 15.45 14.55
CA ALA A 506 -11.12 14.99 15.80
C ALA A 506 -12.21 14.67 16.83
N GLU A 507 -13.20 15.56 17.01
CA GLU A 507 -14.32 15.34 17.93
C GLU A 507 -15.13 14.09 17.54
N ALA A 508 -15.51 13.94 16.28
CA ALA A 508 -16.26 12.77 15.80
C ALA A 508 -15.47 11.47 16.00
N PHE A 509 -14.15 11.48 15.73
CA PHE A 509 -13.27 10.33 15.94
C PHE A 509 -13.19 9.98 17.44
N LEU A 510 -12.93 10.95 18.30
CA LEU A 510 -12.79 10.71 19.73
C LEU A 510 -14.11 10.27 20.38
N ALA A 511 -15.25 10.86 20.02
CA ALA A 511 -16.55 10.46 20.53
C ALA A 511 -16.88 8.99 20.21
N THR A 512 -16.54 8.56 19.02
CA THR A 512 -16.90 7.22 18.52
C THR A 512 -15.83 6.18 18.84
N ARG A 513 -14.62 6.34 18.29
CA ARG A 513 -13.55 5.29 18.34
C ARG A 513 -12.91 5.17 19.73
N MET A 514 -13.01 6.20 20.57
CA MET A 514 -12.45 6.20 21.92
C MET A 514 -13.49 6.37 23.03
N GLY A 515 -14.53 7.19 22.79
CA GLY A 515 -15.60 7.46 23.73
C GLY A 515 -16.70 6.41 23.80
N GLY A 516 -16.62 5.35 23.01
CA GLY A 516 -17.56 4.21 23.03
C GLY A 516 -18.92 4.50 22.39
N GLN A 517 -19.11 5.65 21.76
CA GLN A 517 -20.37 6.01 21.07
C GLN A 517 -20.34 5.55 19.59
N TRP A 518 -19.87 4.34 19.37
CA TRP A 518 -19.71 3.76 18.04
C TRP A 518 -20.54 2.49 17.88
N GLY A 519 -21.32 2.42 16.80
CA GLY A 519 -22.03 1.20 16.42
C GLY A 519 -21.14 0.21 15.67
N GLY A 520 -21.68 -0.95 15.33
CA GLY A 520 -20.99 -2.00 14.57
C GLY A 520 -20.83 -1.71 13.07
N ALA A 521 -21.57 -0.72 12.53
CA ALA A 521 -21.57 -0.32 11.13
C ALA A 521 -21.22 1.17 10.99
N PHE A 522 -20.87 1.59 9.78
CA PHE A 522 -20.74 3.02 9.47
C PHE A 522 -22.12 3.72 9.51
N GLY A 523 -22.11 5.06 9.66
CA GLY A 523 -23.33 5.85 9.74
C GLY A 523 -23.99 5.83 11.12
N THR A 524 -23.24 5.55 12.15
CA THR A 524 -23.72 5.49 13.54
C THR A 524 -23.09 6.57 14.42
N LEU A 525 -22.70 7.70 13.84
CA LEU A 525 -22.23 8.85 14.59
C LEU A 525 -23.31 9.37 15.54
N PRO A 526 -22.96 9.71 16.80
CA PRO A 526 -23.93 10.20 17.79
C PRO A 526 -24.51 11.57 17.41
N THR A 527 -25.69 11.86 17.95
CA THR A 527 -26.30 13.18 17.81
C THR A 527 -25.46 14.26 18.49
N GLY A 528 -25.53 15.49 17.96
CA GLY A 528 -24.82 16.66 18.51
C GLY A 528 -23.46 16.93 17.88
N LEU A 529 -22.95 16.07 17.02
CA LEU A 529 -21.74 16.36 16.23
C LEU A 529 -22.06 17.32 15.08
N ASP A 530 -21.15 18.25 14.80
CA ASP A 530 -21.22 19.12 13.63
C ASP A 530 -20.65 18.39 12.40
N LEU A 531 -21.52 17.85 11.56
CA LEU A 531 -21.14 17.11 10.37
C LEU A 531 -20.85 18.02 9.16
N ALA A 532 -21.23 19.30 9.21
CA ALA A 532 -21.07 20.19 8.06
C ALA A 532 -19.60 20.40 7.68
N PRO A 533 -18.69 20.76 8.61
CA PRO A 533 -17.28 20.92 8.25
C PRO A 533 -16.61 19.63 7.78
N ILE A 534 -17.03 18.48 8.33
CA ILE A 534 -16.50 17.16 7.92
C ILE A 534 -16.82 16.92 6.45
N LEU A 535 -18.07 17.13 6.05
CA LEU A 535 -18.53 16.92 4.67
C LEU A 535 -17.93 17.96 3.72
N GLU A 536 -17.85 19.23 4.12
CA GLU A 536 -17.29 20.31 3.30
C GLU A 536 -15.84 20.02 2.89
N ARG A 537 -15.04 19.41 3.76
CA ARG A 537 -13.65 19.00 3.47
C ARG A 537 -13.54 17.94 2.38
N CYS A 538 -14.61 17.18 2.16
CA CYS A 538 -14.64 16.05 1.23
C CYS A 538 -15.50 16.31 -0.01
N MET A 539 -16.16 17.48 -0.13
CA MET A 539 -17.03 17.81 -1.28
C MET A 539 -16.24 17.77 -2.58
N VAL A 540 -16.82 17.12 -3.57
CA VAL A 540 -16.28 17.09 -4.92
C VAL A 540 -16.63 18.42 -5.59
N LYS A 541 -15.60 19.17 -5.91
CA LYS A 541 -15.75 20.44 -6.67
C LYS A 541 -15.79 20.09 -8.15
N GLY A 542 -16.84 20.56 -8.82
CA GLY A 542 -17.03 20.40 -10.26
C GLY A 542 -16.07 21.26 -11.08
#